data_ccb2ad9ca508fb6b00f6612024ed1185
#
_entry.id   ccb2ad9ca508fb6b00f6612024ed1185
#
_cell.length_a   1.000
_cell.length_b   1.000
_cell.length_c   1.000
_cell.angle_alpha   90.00
_cell.angle_beta   90.00
_cell.angle_gamma   90.00
#
_symmetry.space_group_name_H-M   'P 1'
#
loop_
_entity.id
_entity.type
_entity.pdbx_description
1 polymer ?
#
loop_
_entity_poly.entity_id
_entity_poly.type
_entity_poly.pdbx_seq_one_letter_code
_entity_poly.pdbx_strand_id
1 'polypeptide(L)'
;NMQSRRREQTLNFYAGFNKSFGDKLSLDASLAVEHYKTPVWNQWDWYPTINLSYMPAPGYVWQLALSSDKDYPDYWAVQDAISYLGGGYSEIHGNPFLKPAQEYQLQLTHILKSKYIFSAWFNHTKDYSVQTLYQSSERLVEIYKHLNFNYQQQAGLQASIPFDIKQLLNSRLTLIGVWHHEKDEDFWDIPFNRNICYGIAVLTNTFTLSKKPDLKLTLTGMARSKATQGIYDLPS
;
A
#
# COMPACT_ATOMS: atom_id res chain seq x y z
N ASN A 1 34.88 10.48 -6.59
CA ASN A 1 34.05 9.47 -7.27
C ASN A 1 33.97 8.24 -6.39
N MET A 2 32.85 8.08 -5.67
CA MET A 2 32.58 6.86 -4.92
C MET A 2 31.96 5.85 -5.88
N GLN A 3 32.60 4.70 -6.09
CA GLN A 3 32.06 3.59 -6.87
C GLN A 3 31.66 2.50 -5.87
N SER A 4 30.37 2.24 -5.75
CA SER A 4 29.84 1.10 -5.01
C SER A 4 29.46 0.00 -5.99
N ARG A 5 29.88 -1.24 -5.74
CA ARG A 5 29.51 -2.42 -6.54
C ARG A 5 28.77 -3.41 -5.67
N ARG A 6 27.50 -3.63 -5.99
CA ARG A 6 26.65 -4.64 -5.36
C ARG A 6 26.35 -5.74 -6.36
N ARG A 7 26.45 -6.99 -5.94
CA ARG A 7 26.07 -8.15 -6.75
C ARG A 7 24.78 -8.75 -6.19
N GLU A 8 23.78 -8.90 -7.06
CA GLU A 8 22.49 -9.48 -6.73
C GLU A 8 22.16 -10.60 -7.70
N GLN A 9 21.46 -11.61 -7.21
CA GLN A 9 20.98 -12.74 -7.99
C GLN A 9 19.57 -13.05 -7.56
N THR A 10 18.66 -13.17 -8.54
CA THR A 10 17.26 -13.55 -8.32
C THR A 10 16.95 -14.75 -9.19
N LEU A 11 16.33 -15.76 -8.60
CA LEU A 11 15.83 -16.95 -9.31
C LEU A 11 14.36 -17.13 -8.96
N ASN A 12 13.50 -17.15 -9.96
CA ASN A 12 12.06 -17.25 -9.82
C ASN A 12 11.51 -18.53 -10.45
N PHE A 13 10.64 -19.21 -9.71
CA PHE A 13 9.79 -20.28 -10.22
C PHE A 13 8.34 -19.84 -10.10
N TYR A 14 7.55 -20.15 -11.13
CA TYR A 14 6.16 -19.78 -11.20
C TYR A 14 5.32 -20.95 -11.66
N ALA A 15 4.17 -21.17 -11.00
CA ALA A 15 3.13 -22.08 -11.45
C ALA A 15 1.76 -21.49 -11.17
N GLY A 16 0.82 -21.68 -12.06
CA GLY A 16 -0.53 -21.17 -11.91
C GLY A 16 -1.53 -21.96 -12.74
N PHE A 17 -2.79 -21.80 -12.39
CA PHE A 17 -3.90 -22.33 -13.15
C PHE A 17 -5.08 -21.35 -13.14
N ASN A 18 -5.89 -21.42 -14.20
CA ASN A 18 -7.14 -20.69 -14.33
C ASN A 18 -8.25 -21.68 -14.63
N LYS A 19 -9.41 -21.51 -13.99
CA LYS A 19 -10.58 -22.35 -14.23
C LYS A 19 -11.88 -21.57 -14.04
N SER A 20 -12.77 -21.71 -15.02
CA SER A 20 -14.16 -21.27 -14.93
C SER A 20 -15.06 -22.46 -14.59
N PHE A 21 -15.99 -22.25 -13.66
CA PHE A 21 -17.02 -23.18 -13.23
C PHE A 21 -18.38 -22.67 -13.70
N GLY A 22 -18.75 -23.02 -14.93
CA GLY A 22 -19.88 -22.40 -15.62
C GLY A 22 -19.67 -20.91 -15.87
N ASP A 23 -20.78 -20.19 -16.00
CA ASP A 23 -20.77 -18.74 -16.33
C ASP A 23 -20.72 -17.82 -15.08
N LYS A 24 -20.72 -18.41 -13.88
CA LYS A 24 -20.91 -17.65 -12.65
C LYS A 24 -19.68 -17.58 -11.75
N LEU A 25 -18.77 -18.54 -11.85
CA LEU A 25 -17.63 -18.64 -10.96
C LEU A 25 -16.34 -18.81 -11.76
N SER A 26 -15.35 -17.98 -11.51
CA SER A 26 -13.99 -18.11 -12.05
C SER A 26 -12.97 -18.07 -10.94
N LEU A 27 -11.95 -18.90 -11.06
CA LEU A 27 -10.82 -18.97 -10.17
C LEU A 27 -9.53 -18.88 -10.97
N ASP A 28 -8.69 -17.95 -10.60
CA ASP A 28 -7.30 -17.84 -11.03
C ASP A 28 -6.41 -17.96 -9.80
N ALA A 29 -5.45 -18.86 -9.83
CA ALA A 29 -4.54 -19.06 -8.71
C ALA A 29 -3.13 -19.32 -9.23
N SER A 30 -2.14 -18.71 -8.59
CA SER A 30 -0.74 -18.89 -8.92
C SER A 30 0.14 -18.80 -7.67
N LEU A 31 1.32 -19.37 -7.79
CA LEU A 31 2.37 -19.32 -6.79
C LEU A 31 3.69 -19.03 -7.50
N ALA A 32 4.33 -17.95 -7.10
CA ALA A 32 5.73 -17.71 -7.43
C ALA A 32 6.60 -18.02 -6.20
N VAL A 33 7.77 -18.59 -6.42
CA VAL A 33 8.79 -18.84 -5.41
C VAL A 33 10.07 -18.18 -5.88
N GLU A 34 10.61 -17.31 -5.08
CA GLU A 34 11.79 -16.54 -5.40
C GLU A 34 12.95 -16.86 -4.45
N HIS A 35 14.12 -17.08 -5.03
CA HIS A 35 15.38 -17.07 -4.31
C HIS A 35 16.09 -15.74 -4.57
N TYR A 36 16.30 -14.95 -3.51
CA TYR A 36 17.02 -13.69 -3.57
C TYR A 36 18.33 -13.78 -2.81
N LYS A 37 19.43 -13.48 -3.49
CA LYS A 37 20.78 -13.52 -2.94
C LYS A 37 21.52 -12.22 -3.19
N THR A 38 22.03 -11.62 -2.11
CA THR A 38 22.93 -10.47 -2.08
C THR A 38 24.13 -10.80 -1.19
N PRO A 39 25.12 -9.91 -1.03
CA PRO A 39 26.19 -10.11 -0.05
C PRO A 39 25.73 -10.27 1.39
N VAL A 40 24.55 -9.73 1.75
CA VAL A 40 24.01 -9.69 3.12
C VAL A 40 22.77 -10.55 3.31
N TRP A 41 22.08 -10.95 2.24
CA TRP A 41 20.85 -11.74 2.28
C TRP A 41 20.94 -12.96 1.38
N ASN A 42 20.34 -14.05 1.82
CA ASN A 42 20.20 -15.30 1.07
C ASN A 42 18.93 -16.01 1.55
N GLN A 43 17.80 -15.78 0.88
CA GLN A 43 16.50 -16.25 1.34
C GLN A 43 15.59 -16.71 0.20
N TRP A 44 14.64 -17.58 0.54
CA TRP A 44 13.54 -18.00 -0.31
C TRP A 44 12.25 -17.40 0.21
N ASP A 45 11.47 -16.84 -0.69
CA ASP A 45 10.19 -16.21 -0.40
C ASP A 45 9.09 -16.76 -1.31
N TRP A 46 7.84 -16.70 -0.84
CA TRP A 46 6.67 -17.27 -1.50
C TRP A 46 5.67 -16.16 -1.79
N TYR A 47 5.18 -16.14 -3.03
CA TYR A 47 4.26 -15.12 -3.52
C TYR A 47 3.01 -15.76 -4.11
N PRO A 48 2.02 -16.10 -3.26
CA PRO A 48 0.73 -16.59 -3.71
C PRO A 48 -0.11 -15.48 -4.31
N THR A 49 -0.87 -15.80 -5.35
CA THR A 49 -1.91 -14.96 -5.93
C THR A 49 -3.17 -15.79 -6.15
N ILE A 50 -4.32 -15.27 -5.70
CA ILE A 50 -5.62 -15.92 -5.88
C ILE A 50 -6.62 -14.83 -6.27
N ASN A 51 -7.36 -15.07 -7.36
CA ASN A 51 -8.49 -14.25 -7.76
C ASN A 51 -9.70 -15.14 -7.93
N LEU A 52 -10.72 -14.93 -7.13
CA LEU A 52 -12.00 -15.59 -7.19
C LEU A 52 -13.08 -14.56 -7.56
N SER A 53 -13.81 -14.81 -8.63
CA SER A 53 -14.94 -13.97 -9.03
C SER A 53 -16.21 -14.81 -9.09
N TYR A 54 -17.25 -14.36 -8.41
CA TYR A 54 -18.55 -15.00 -8.38
C TYR A 54 -19.65 -14.01 -8.75
N MET A 55 -20.40 -14.34 -9.81
CA MET A 55 -21.51 -13.55 -10.35
C MET A 55 -22.80 -14.37 -10.31
N PRO A 56 -23.53 -14.36 -9.17
CA PRO A 56 -24.77 -15.15 -9.02
C PRO A 56 -25.89 -14.68 -9.96
N ALA A 57 -25.93 -13.39 -10.26
CA ALA A 57 -26.91 -12.75 -11.15
C ALA A 57 -26.31 -11.48 -11.79
N PRO A 58 -26.86 -10.98 -12.91
CA PRO A 58 -26.44 -9.73 -13.53
C PRO A 58 -26.46 -8.57 -12.52
N GLY A 59 -25.36 -7.84 -12.43
CA GLY A 59 -25.22 -6.71 -11.51
C GLY A 59 -24.81 -7.08 -10.08
N TYR A 60 -24.60 -8.36 -9.77
CA TYR A 60 -24.16 -8.81 -8.44
C TYR A 60 -22.83 -9.56 -8.60
N VAL A 61 -21.76 -8.99 -8.09
CA VAL A 61 -20.42 -9.56 -8.20
C VAL A 61 -19.74 -9.62 -6.84
N TRP A 62 -19.15 -10.75 -6.54
CA TRP A 62 -18.23 -10.94 -5.41
C TRP A 62 -16.85 -11.23 -5.98
N GLN A 63 -15.85 -10.50 -5.50
CA GLN A 63 -14.46 -10.71 -5.87
C GLN A 63 -13.64 -10.85 -4.61
N LEU A 64 -12.91 -11.95 -4.51
CA LEU A 64 -11.90 -12.17 -3.48
C LEU A 64 -10.54 -12.21 -4.19
N ALA A 65 -9.64 -11.35 -3.78
CA ALA A 65 -8.27 -11.29 -4.28
C ALA A 65 -7.29 -11.46 -3.13
N LEU A 66 -6.35 -12.38 -3.26
CA LEU A 66 -5.12 -12.45 -2.49
C LEU A 66 -3.98 -12.14 -3.46
N SER A 67 -3.19 -11.15 -3.16
CA SER A 67 -1.96 -10.82 -3.89
C SER A 67 -0.79 -10.73 -2.94
N SER A 68 0.39 -10.98 -3.47
CA SER A 68 1.64 -10.81 -2.75
C SER A 68 2.67 -10.20 -3.68
N ASP A 69 3.50 -9.34 -3.13
CA ASP A 69 4.54 -8.63 -3.88
C ASP A 69 5.77 -8.42 -3.00
N LYS A 70 6.85 -7.98 -3.63
CA LYS A 70 8.11 -7.68 -3.01
C LYS A 70 8.61 -6.32 -3.47
N ASP A 71 8.93 -5.47 -2.52
CA ASP A 71 9.50 -4.15 -2.76
C ASP A 71 10.99 -4.14 -2.39
N TYR A 72 11.84 -3.93 -3.40
CA TYR A 72 13.27 -3.89 -3.22
C TYR A 72 13.70 -2.50 -2.79
N PRO A 73 14.62 -2.38 -1.80
CA PRO A 73 15.14 -1.08 -1.41
C PRO A 73 15.86 -0.39 -2.57
N ASP A 74 15.70 0.92 -2.66
CA ASP A 74 16.42 1.75 -3.61
C ASP A 74 17.94 1.60 -3.47
N TYR A 75 18.66 1.60 -4.58
CA TYR A 75 20.13 1.47 -4.59
C TYR A 75 20.85 2.53 -3.76
N TRP A 76 20.33 3.76 -3.73
CA TRP A 76 20.92 4.82 -2.92
C TRP A 76 20.74 4.57 -1.42
N ALA A 77 19.62 3.95 -1.02
CA ALA A 77 19.31 3.65 0.38
C ALA A 77 20.18 2.52 0.96
N VAL A 78 20.67 1.61 0.09
CA VAL A 78 21.52 0.47 0.49
C VAL A 78 23.03 0.72 0.33
N GLN A 79 23.43 1.90 -0.10
CA GLN A 79 24.85 2.27 -0.16
C GLN A 79 25.40 2.52 1.25
N ASP A 80 26.59 2.04 1.53
CA ASP A 80 27.31 2.40 2.76
C ASP A 80 27.96 3.78 2.59
N ALA A 81 27.15 4.82 2.62
CA ALA A 81 27.56 6.18 2.36
C ALA A 81 26.79 7.17 3.21
N ILE A 82 27.43 8.29 3.53
CA ILE A 82 26.81 9.43 4.22
C ILE A 82 26.80 10.61 3.25
N SER A 83 25.64 11.19 3.06
CA SER A 83 25.44 12.44 2.33
C SER A 83 25.08 13.57 3.29
N TYR A 84 25.68 14.73 3.11
CA TYR A 84 25.48 15.88 4.00
C TYR A 84 24.52 16.88 3.37
N LEU A 85 23.57 17.37 4.16
CA LEU A 85 22.61 18.39 3.79
C LEU A 85 22.66 19.58 4.77
N GLY A 86 22.14 20.72 4.35
CA GLY A 86 21.96 21.88 5.24
C GLY A 86 23.23 22.40 5.91
N GLY A 87 24.37 22.37 5.20
CA GLY A 87 25.63 22.85 5.78
C GLY A 87 26.23 21.91 6.82
N GLY A 88 25.84 20.64 6.85
CA GLY A 88 26.37 19.61 7.76
C GLY A 88 25.53 19.38 9.02
N TYR A 89 24.37 20.03 9.14
CA TYR A 89 23.45 19.81 10.25
C TYR A 89 22.48 18.63 10.00
N SER A 90 22.40 18.14 8.78
CA SER A 90 21.59 16.97 8.41
C SER A 90 22.42 15.98 7.59
N GLU A 91 22.31 14.72 7.92
CA GLU A 91 23.01 13.61 7.27
C GLU A 91 21.98 12.59 6.73
N ILE A 92 22.19 12.10 5.53
CA ILE A 92 21.47 10.93 5.01
C ILE A 92 22.41 9.75 5.05
N HIS A 93 22.08 8.76 5.86
CA HIS A 93 22.84 7.54 5.99
C HIS A 93 22.22 6.43 5.14
N GLY A 94 23.00 5.82 4.27
CA GLY A 94 22.60 4.58 3.66
C GLY A 94 22.61 3.41 4.64
N ASN A 95 21.84 2.36 4.31
CA ASN A 95 21.75 1.16 5.12
C ASN A 95 21.94 -0.10 4.27
N PRO A 96 23.16 -0.65 4.16
CA PRO A 96 23.43 -1.84 3.34
C PRO A 96 22.69 -3.10 3.83
N PHE A 97 22.14 -3.09 5.05
CA PHE A 97 21.41 -4.19 5.66
C PHE A 97 19.89 -4.11 5.44
N LEU A 98 19.40 -3.20 4.60
CA LEU A 98 17.99 -3.17 4.26
C LEU A 98 17.56 -4.45 3.55
N LYS A 99 16.47 -5.02 4.06
CA LYS A 99 15.76 -6.14 3.46
C LYS A 99 14.72 -5.65 2.47
N PRO A 100 14.41 -6.42 1.43
CA PRO A 100 13.19 -6.21 0.67
C PRO A 100 11.97 -6.38 1.56
N ALA A 101 11.02 -5.48 1.41
CA ALA A 101 9.72 -5.63 2.05
C ALA A 101 8.87 -6.68 1.32
N GLN A 102 8.08 -7.44 2.07
CA GLN A 102 7.16 -8.47 1.55
C GLN A 102 5.74 -8.04 1.87
N GLU A 103 4.94 -7.82 0.86
CA GLU A 103 3.54 -7.40 0.99
C GLU A 103 2.58 -8.55 0.67
N TYR A 104 1.59 -8.72 1.53
CA TYR A 104 0.45 -9.62 1.34
C TYR A 104 -0.82 -8.83 1.49
N GLN A 105 -1.65 -8.84 0.46
CA GLN A 105 -2.91 -8.11 0.40
C GLN A 105 -4.07 -9.09 0.19
N LEU A 106 -5.04 -9.05 1.09
CA LEU A 106 -6.32 -9.71 0.95
C LEU A 106 -7.41 -8.67 0.73
N GLN A 107 -8.19 -8.79 -0.34
CA GLN A 107 -9.29 -7.88 -0.65
C GLN A 107 -10.55 -8.64 -1.00
N LEU A 108 -11.65 -8.24 -0.41
CA LEU A 108 -12.99 -8.66 -0.76
C LEU A 108 -13.75 -7.46 -1.31
N THR A 109 -14.33 -7.60 -2.50
CA THR A 109 -15.17 -6.56 -3.11
C THR A 109 -16.54 -7.15 -3.46
N HIS A 110 -17.59 -6.44 -3.08
CA HIS A 110 -18.96 -6.75 -3.46
C HIS A 110 -19.56 -5.60 -4.27
N ILE A 111 -19.98 -5.91 -5.49
CA ILE A 111 -20.75 -4.98 -6.33
C ILE A 111 -22.20 -5.38 -6.29
N LEU A 112 -23.05 -4.46 -5.87
CA LEU A 112 -24.49 -4.66 -5.72
C LEU A 112 -25.24 -3.82 -6.76
N LYS A 113 -26.07 -4.49 -7.57
CA LYS A 113 -26.91 -3.89 -8.64
C LYS A 113 -26.10 -3.06 -9.64
N SER A 114 -24.85 -3.47 -9.94
CA SER A 114 -23.90 -2.71 -10.78
C SER A 114 -23.69 -1.25 -10.34
N LYS A 115 -24.02 -0.91 -9.12
CA LYS A 115 -24.16 0.48 -8.67
C LYS A 115 -23.42 0.76 -7.37
N TYR A 116 -23.62 -0.07 -6.36
CA TYR A 116 -23.02 0.09 -5.03
C TYR A 116 -21.78 -0.79 -4.95
N ILE A 117 -20.71 -0.26 -4.37
CA ILE A 117 -19.45 -0.99 -4.21
C ILE A 117 -19.09 -0.98 -2.73
N PHE A 118 -18.88 -2.17 -2.18
CA PHE A 118 -18.39 -2.38 -0.83
C PHE A 118 -17.08 -3.17 -0.92
N SER A 119 -16.07 -2.71 -0.22
CA SER A 119 -14.79 -3.41 -0.17
C SER A 119 -14.28 -3.50 1.26
N ALA A 120 -13.63 -4.61 1.57
CA ALA A 120 -12.85 -4.82 2.77
C ALA A 120 -11.47 -5.30 2.36
N TRP A 121 -10.41 -4.83 3.03
CA TRP A 121 -9.06 -5.28 2.75
C TRP A 121 -8.24 -5.40 4.03
N PHE A 122 -7.20 -6.23 3.93
CA PHE A 122 -6.16 -6.36 4.92
C PHE A 122 -4.82 -6.48 4.21
N ASN A 123 -3.89 -5.60 4.53
CA ASN A 123 -2.52 -5.60 4.05
C ASN A 123 -1.59 -5.92 5.21
N HIS A 124 -0.61 -6.78 4.96
CA HIS A 124 0.49 -7.07 5.87
C HIS A 124 1.81 -6.93 5.11
N THR A 125 2.62 -5.97 5.50
CA THR A 125 3.94 -5.74 4.92
C THR A 125 4.99 -6.10 5.97
N LYS A 126 5.70 -7.18 5.74
CA LYS A 126 6.84 -7.60 6.55
C LYS A 126 8.09 -6.87 6.11
N ASP A 127 9.00 -6.60 7.03
CA ASP A 127 10.24 -5.87 6.79
C ASP A 127 9.99 -4.52 6.06
N TYR A 128 8.90 -3.81 6.41
CA TYR A 128 8.48 -2.54 5.83
C TYR A 128 9.60 -1.51 5.95
N SER A 129 10.06 -0.97 4.80
CA SER A 129 11.13 0.02 4.77
C SER A 129 10.57 1.44 4.87
N VAL A 130 11.04 2.20 5.85
CA VAL A 130 10.63 3.59 6.06
C VAL A 130 11.85 4.46 6.34
N GLN A 131 11.85 5.67 5.78
CA GLN A 131 12.84 6.68 6.16
C GLN A 131 12.54 7.19 7.56
N THR A 132 13.52 7.09 8.43
CA THR A 132 13.42 7.54 9.81
C THR A 132 14.28 8.78 10.02
N LEU A 133 13.93 9.56 11.03
CA LEU A 133 14.69 10.71 11.51
C LEU A 133 15.14 10.44 12.94
N TYR A 134 16.41 10.61 13.19
CA TYR A 134 17.03 10.50 14.52
C TYR A 134 17.86 11.73 14.83
N GLN A 135 17.65 12.33 16.00
CA GLN A 135 18.51 13.39 16.52
C GLN A 135 19.69 12.76 17.26
N SER A 136 20.89 12.97 16.78
CA SER A 136 22.09 12.48 17.48
C SER A 136 22.20 13.09 18.87
N SER A 137 22.50 12.27 19.87
CA SER A 137 22.81 12.72 21.23
C SER A 137 24.27 13.20 21.39
N GLU A 138 25.14 12.82 20.46
CA GLU A 138 26.57 13.13 20.52
C GLU A 138 26.94 14.37 19.74
N ARG A 139 26.17 14.71 18.71
CA ARG A 139 26.41 15.83 17.80
C ARG A 139 25.10 16.55 17.48
N LEU A 140 25.17 17.84 17.18
CA LEU A 140 24.00 18.60 16.71
C LEU A 140 23.76 18.27 15.21
N VAL A 141 23.29 17.05 14.95
CA VAL A 141 23.03 16.52 13.63
C VAL A 141 21.76 15.70 13.61
N GLU A 142 20.90 15.94 12.63
CA GLU A 142 19.76 15.11 12.29
C GLU A 142 20.18 14.01 11.31
N ILE A 143 19.88 12.77 11.64
CA ILE A 143 20.25 11.60 10.83
C ILE A 143 18.99 11.02 10.19
N TYR A 144 18.94 11.06 8.86
CA TYR A 144 17.93 10.38 8.06
C TYR A 144 18.47 9.03 7.61
N LYS A 145 17.76 7.96 7.93
CA LYS A 145 18.14 6.60 7.56
C LYS A 145 16.91 5.75 7.29
N HIS A 146 16.99 4.91 6.25
CA HIS A 146 15.98 3.88 6.03
C HIS A 146 16.22 2.71 6.97
N LEU A 147 15.18 2.30 7.68
CA LEU A 147 15.15 1.11 8.53
C LEU A 147 14.03 0.19 8.08
N ASN A 148 14.17 -1.12 8.31
CA ASN A 148 13.07 -2.04 8.18
C ASN A 148 12.33 -2.13 9.52
N PHE A 149 11.05 -1.81 9.51
CA PHE A 149 10.16 -2.14 10.63
C PHE A 149 9.83 -3.64 10.58
N ASN A 150 9.57 -4.26 11.72
CA ASN A 150 9.17 -5.67 11.77
C ASN A 150 7.97 -5.91 10.85
N TYR A 151 6.97 -5.04 10.93
CA TYR A 151 5.84 -5.05 10.01
C TYR A 151 5.04 -3.74 10.03
N GLN A 152 4.28 -3.57 8.95
CA GLN A 152 3.15 -2.66 8.85
C GLN A 152 1.90 -3.47 8.52
N GLN A 153 0.78 -3.16 9.16
CA GLN A 153 -0.53 -3.73 8.89
C GLN A 153 -1.55 -2.64 8.64
N GLN A 154 -2.43 -2.88 7.68
CA GLN A 154 -3.57 -2.02 7.41
C GLN A 154 -4.81 -2.88 7.18
N ALA A 155 -5.91 -2.54 7.84
CA ALA A 155 -7.22 -3.09 7.53
C ALA A 155 -8.17 -1.94 7.20
N GLY A 156 -9.04 -2.14 6.24
CA GLY A 156 -9.95 -1.09 5.87
C GLY A 156 -11.27 -1.59 5.31
N LEU A 157 -12.26 -0.69 5.38
CA LEU A 157 -13.58 -0.85 4.80
C LEU A 157 -13.87 0.36 3.92
N GLN A 158 -14.49 0.10 2.78
CA GLN A 158 -14.96 1.14 1.86
C GLN A 158 -16.40 0.89 1.44
N ALA A 159 -17.19 1.95 1.39
CA ALA A 159 -18.50 1.96 0.77
C ALA A 159 -18.57 3.08 -0.26
N SER A 160 -18.96 2.76 -1.51
CA SER A 160 -19.20 3.74 -2.57
C SER A 160 -20.66 3.68 -2.97
N ILE A 161 -21.38 4.74 -2.68
CA ILE A 161 -22.84 4.85 -2.77
C ILE A 161 -23.17 5.97 -3.76
N PRO A 162 -23.57 5.63 -5.00
CA PRO A 162 -24.09 6.61 -5.93
C PRO A 162 -25.56 6.92 -5.63
N PHE A 163 -25.94 8.15 -5.82
CA PHE A 163 -27.32 8.60 -5.75
C PHE A 163 -27.57 9.71 -6.76
N ASP A 164 -28.76 9.68 -7.34
CA ASP A 164 -29.18 10.64 -8.38
C ASP A 164 -30.26 11.54 -7.83
N ILE A 165 -30.12 12.83 -8.03
CA ILE A 165 -31.16 13.82 -7.71
C ILE A 165 -31.73 14.32 -9.03
N LYS A 166 -32.88 13.77 -9.42
CA LYS A 166 -33.49 14.00 -10.73
C LYS A 166 -32.49 13.66 -11.86
N GLN A 167 -32.69 14.23 -13.05
CA GLN A 167 -31.78 14.04 -14.19
C GLN A 167 -30.63 15.07 -14.24
N LEU A 168 -30.51 15.92 -13.23
CA LEU A 168 -29.60 17.07 -13.22
C LEU A 168 -28.32 16.81 -12.42
N LEU A 169 -28.39 16.01 -11.38
CA LEU A 169 -27.28 15.78 -10.47
C LEU A 169 -27.07 14.30 -10.25
N ASN A 170 -25.90 13.81 -10.62
CA ASN A 170 -25.40 12.50 -10.26
C ASN A 170 -24.31 12.66 -9.19
N SER A 171 -24.52 12.07 -8.04
CA SER A 171 -23.63 12.15 -6.88
C SER A 171 -23.10 10.78 -6.51
N ARG A 172 -21.87 10.76 -5.99
CA ARG A 172 -21.25 9.56 -5.42
C ARG A 172 -20.59 9.91 -4.09
N LEU A 173 -21.03 9.27 -3.03
CA LEU A 173 -20.39 9.33 -1.72
C LEU A 173 -19.51 8.09 -1.55
N THR A 174 -18.24 8.30 -1.28
CA THR A 174 -17.29 7.23 -0.91
C THR A 174 -16.82 7.46 0.52
N LEU A 175 -17.04 6.48 1.38
CA LEU A 175 -16.58 6.46 2.76
C LEU A 175 -15.53 5.36 2.91
N ILE A 176 -14.43 5.70 3.57
CA ILE A 176 -13.30 4.78 3.81
C ILE A 176 -12.94 4.89 5.29
N GLY A 177 -12.89 3.76 5.98
CA GLY A 177 -12.32 3.63 7.31
C GLY A 177 -11.07 2.75 7.26
N VAL A 178 -10.00 3.17 7.90
CA VAL A 178 -8.71 2.46 7.90
C VAL A 178 -8.21 2.32 9.32
N TRP A 179 -7.83 1.12 9.70
CA TRP A 179 -6.97 0.81 10.82
C TRP A 179 -5.55 0.61 10.31
N HIS A 180 -4.58 1.24 10.97
CA HIS A 180 -3.17 1.20 10.60
C HIS A 180 -2.32 0.90 11.83
N HIS A 181 -1.42 -0.08 11.72
CA HIS A 181 -0.52 -0.51 12.78
C HIS A 181 0.88 -0.71 12.24
N GLU A 182 1.85 -0.07 12.88
CA GLU A 182 3.27 -0.19 12.58
C GLU A 182 4.02 -0.61 13.84
N LYS A 183 4.90 -1.58 13.71
CA LYS A 183 5.72 -2.08 14.82
C LYS A 183 7.16 -2.32 14.40
N ASP A 184 8.06 -1.87 15.26
CA ASP A 184 9.47 -2.25 15.25
C ASP A 184 9.95 -2.44 16.67
N GLU A 185 10.66 -3.54 16.94
CA GLU A 185 11.18 -3.86 18.27
C GLU A 185 12.54 -3.21 18.53
N ASP A 186 13.23 -2.77 17.49
CA ASP A 186 14.62 -2.31 17.52
C ASP A 186 14.82 -0.94 16.84
N PHE A 187 13.79 -0.08 16.87
CA PHE A 187 13.84 1.25 16.28
C PHE A 187 14.79 2.14 17.09
N TRP A 188 16.01 2.38 16.58
CA TRP A 188 17.02 3.19 17.27
C TRP A 188 17.18 2.82 18.75
N ASP A 189 17.22 1.51 19.06
CA ASP A 189 17.30 0.95 20.41
C ASP A 189 16.07 1.21 21.30
N ILE A 190 14.95 1.66 20.71
CA ILE A 190 13.69 1.92 21.41
C ILE A 190 12.54 1.17 20.69
N PRO A 191 11.66 0.47 21.41
CA PRO A 191 10.50 -0.14 20.79
C PRO A 191 9.56 0.91 20.16
N PHE A 192 9.20 0.72 18.91
CA PHE A 192 8.21 1.50 18.19
C PHE A 192 6.93 0.69 18.00
N ASN A 193 5.82 1.23 18.46
CA ASN A 193 4.52 0.58 18.29
C ASN A 193 3.45 1.66 18.14
N ARG A 194 2.94 1.82 16.94
CA ARG A 194 1.97 2.86 16.60
C ARG A 194 0.72 2.26 15.99
N ASN A 195 -0.42 2.63 16.56
CA ASN A 195 -1.72 2.13 16.19
C ASN A 195 -2.70 3.30 16.05
N ILE A 196 -3.36 3.42 14.90
CA ILE A 196 -4.30 4.51 14.61
C ILE A 196 -5.46 4.04 13.73
N CYS A 197 -6.63 4.65 13.95
CA CYS A 197 -7.74 4.56 13.01
C CYS A 197 -8.00 5.94 12.40
N TYR A 198 -8.25 5.98 11.11
CA TYR A 198 -8.63 7.20 10.41
C TYR A 198 -9.71 6.96 9.37
N GLY A 199 -10.39 8.02 8.98
CA GLY A 199 -11.46 7.98 8.01
C GLY A 199 -11.25 8.99 6.89
N ILE A 200 -11.78 8.65 5.70
CA ILE A 200 -11.81 9.52 4.53
C ILE A 200 -13.23 9.53 3.99
N ALA A 201 -13.76 10.71 3.69
CA ALA A 201 -15.03 10.89 2.98
C ALA A 201 -14.77 11.66 1.69
N VAL A 202 -15.25 11.15 0.57
CA VAL A 202 -15.18 11.81 -0.74
C VAL A 202 -16.59 11.92 -1.29
N LEU A 203 -16.99 13.16 -1.64
CA LEU A 203 -18.25 13.43 -2.31
C LEU A 203 -17.97 14.01 -3.69
N THR A 204 -18.37 13.28 -4.71
CA THR A 204 -18.30 13.74 -6.11
C THR A 204 -19.69 14.03 -6.61
N ASN A 205 -19.90 15.25 -7.13
CA ASN A 205 -21.15 15.74 -7.69
C ASN A 205 -20.95 16.08 -9.16
N THR A 206 -21.72 15.47 -10.05
CA THR A 206 -21.71 15.77 -11.48
C THR A 206 -23.06 16.39 -11.89
N PHE A 207 -23.01 17.65 -12.22
CA PHE A 207 -24.16 18.43 -12.72
C PHE A 207 -24.21 18.35 -14.24
N THR A 208 -25.34 17.95 -14.79
CA THR A 208 -25.61 18.04 -16.23
C THR A 208 -26.20 19.42 -16.53
N LEU A 209 -25.37 20.33 -17.05
CA LEU A 209 -25.76 21.71 -17.33
C LEU A 209 -26.53 21.82 -18.66
N SER A 210 -26.16 21.01 -19.66
CA SER A 210 -26.84 20.91 -20.95
C SER A 210 -26.68 19.50 -21.52
N LYS A 211 -27.67 19.06 -22.29
CA LYS A 211 -27.64 17.80 -23.06
C LYS A 211 -27.20 18.00 -24.50
N LYS A 212 -27.36 19.21 -25.02
CA LYS A 212 -26.96 19.60 -26.39
C LYS A 212 -26.48 21.07 -26.39
N PRO A 213 -25.15 21.32 -26.46
CA PRO A 213 -24.05 20.34 -26.37
C PRO A 213 -24.01 19.62 -25.00
N ASP A 214 -23.37 18.47 -24.93
CA ASP A 214 -23.18 17.76 -23.65
C ASP A 214 -22.20 18.55 -22.76
N LEU A 215 -22.76 19.24 -21.76
CA LEU A 215 -21.99 20.05 -20.82
C LEU A 215 -22.22 19.58 -19.39
N LYS A 216 -21.15 19.18 -18.72
CA LYS A 216 -21.17 18.70 -17.34
C LYS A 216 -20.17 19.46 -16.50
N LEU A 217 -20.54 19.74 -15.26
CA LEU A 217 -19.66 20.27 -14.22
C LEU A 217 -19.50 19.21 -13.13
N THR A 218 -18.26 18.82 -12.85
CA THR A 218 -17.96 17.90 -11.76
C THR A 218 -17.23 18.63 -10.65
N LEU A 219 -17.77 18.53 -9.42
CA LEU A 219 -17.17 19.04 -8.19
C LEU A 219 -16.86 17.87 -7.26
N THR A 220 -15.64 17.81 -6.76
CA THR A 220 -15.22 16.80 -5.80
C THR A 220 -14.73 17.47 -4.53
N GLY A 221 -15.33 17.09 -3.39
CA GLY A 221 -14.89 17.45 -2.06
C GLY A 221 -14.32 16.21 -1.36
N MET A 222 -13.24 16.38 -0.59
CA MET A 222 -12.64 15.35 0.24
C MET A 222 -12.39 15.88 1.63
N ALA A 223 -12.68 15.05 2.63
CA ALA A 223 -12.32 15.26 4.03
C ALA A 223 -11.60 14.02 4.54
N ARG A 224 -10.55 14.22 5.33
CA ARG A 224 -9.78 13.15 5.97
C ARG A 224 -9.56 13.50 7.44
N SER A 225 -9.66 12.54 8.33
CA SER A 225 -9.20 12.69 9.71
C SER A 225 -7.66 12.60 9.78
N LYS A 226 -7.09 12.91 10.94
CA LYS A 226 -5.65 12.74 11.17
C LYS A 226 -5.22 11.30 10.87
N ALA A 227 -4.06 11.14 10.27
CA ALA A 227 -3.44 9.85 9.95
C ALA A 227 -1.96 9.88 10.35
N THR A 228 -1.27 8.75 10.19
CA THR A 228 0.17 8.63 10.49
C THR A 228 0.87 7.81 9.42
N GLN A 229 2.17 8.02 9.30
CA GLN A 229 3.05 7.23 8.45
C GLN A 229 4.43 7.16 9.11
N GLY A 230 4.83 5.97 9.58
CA GLY A 230 6.03 5.83 10.38
C GLY A 230 6.01 6.79 11.57
N ILE A 231 7.07 7.57 11.72
CA ILE A 231 7.20 8.56 12.79
C ILE A 231 6.41 9.87 12.55
N TYR A 232 5.85 10.07 11.37
CA TYR A 232 5.21 11.32 10.98
C TYR A 232 3.71 11.33 11.24
N ASP A 233 3.20 12.47 11.69
CA ASP A 233 1.77 12.77 11.76
C ASP A 233 1.33 13.47 10.48
N LEU A 234 0.26 12.96 9.87
CA LEU A 234 -0.35 13.53 8.68
C LEU A 234 -1.57 14.37 9.11
N PRO A 235 -1.61 15.66 8.80
CA PRO A 235 -2.72 16.52 9.16
C PRO A 235 -4.01 16.10 8.46
N SER A 236 -5.13 16.52 9.02
CA SER A 236 -6.49 16.39 8.45
C SER A 236 -6.72 17.34 7.29
#